data_f0b52e72a1f86911147e844e4cdc5593
#
_entry.id   f0b52e72a1f86911147e844e4cdc5593
#
_cell.length_a   1.000
_cell.length_b   1.000
_cell.length_c   1.000
_cell.angle_alpha   90.00
_cell.angle_beta   90.00
_cell.angle_gamma   90.00
#
_symmetry.space_group_name_H-M   'P 1'
#
loop_
_entity.id
_entity.type
_entity.pdbx_description
1 polymer ?
#
loop_
_entity_poly.entity_id
_entity_poly.type
_entity_poly.pdbx_seq_one_letter_code
_entity_poly.pdbx_strand_id
1 'polypeptide(L)'
;MKRTIKTLALAGLVAAAGVGGVVYSGAVNVAADDPHYSLVHAFLTAVRDRSIEVRSQDIQVPPLDDAELVRAGAGNYDAMCVGCHLAPGMDASELSQALYPPPPNLTRQGVDGGPAAAFWVIKHGIKSTGMAAWGKSMGDEHIWGMVAFLQRLPEMDASGYRQLVASSAGHQHGGGEGAGHGHEGDVAEDEGHGHGEGHDH
;
A
#
# COMPACT_ATOMS: atom_id res chain seq x y z
N MET A 1 -7.65 52.75 3.94
CA MET A 1 -7.41 51.57 4.83
C MET A 1 -8.70 50.92 5.38
N LYS A 2 -9.60 51.60 6.11
CA LYS A 2 -10.82 50.99 6.68
C LYS A 2 -11.77 50.39 5.62
N ARG A 3 -11.94 51.01 4.43
CA ARG A 3 -12.76 50.47 3.35
C ARG A 3 -12.15 49.19 2.75
N THR A 4 -10.85 49.20 2.51
CA THR A 4 -10.13 48.00 1.97
C THR A 4 -10.25 46.79 2.91
N ILE A 5 -10.08 47.05 4.23
CA ILE A 5 -10.23 45.97 5.23
C ILE A 5 -11.67 45.42 5.22
N LYS A 6 -12.69 46.30 5.18
CA LYS A 6 -14.09 45.82 5.11
C LYS A 6 -14.38 45.01 3.87
N THR A 7 -13.85 45.45 2.70
CA THR A 7 -14.02 44.71 1.44
C THR A 7 -13.35 43.34 1.49
N LEU A 8 -12.12 43.26 2.01
CA LEU A 8 -11.42 41.96 2.18
C LEU A 8 -12.13 41.06 3.18
N ALA A 9 -12.62 41.59 4.29
CA ALA A 9 -13.38 40.81 5.26
C ALA A 9 -14.70 40.27 4.67
N LEU A 10 -15.42 41.10 3.91
CA LEU A 10 -16.65 40.66 3.23
C LEU A 10 -16.34 39.60 2.16
N ALA A 11 -15.31 39.79 1.36
CA ALA A 11 -14.89 38.80 0.36
C ALA A 11 -14.49 37.46 1.02
N GLY A 12 -13.77 37.51 2.13
CA GLY A 12 -13.43 36.32 2.91
C GLY A 12 -14.66 35.60 3.48
N LEU A 13 -15.64 36.36 3.98
CA LEU A 13 -16.89 35.79 4.48
C LEU A 13 -17.72 35.13 3.37
N VAL A 14 -17.81 35.76 2.20
CA VAL A 14 -18.52 35.19 1.05
C VAL A 14 -17.82 33.93 0.54
N ALA A 15 -16.48 33.93 0.47
CA ALA A 15 -15.72 32.75 0.10
C ALA A 15 -15.93 31.60 1.10
N ALA A 16 -15.87 31.90 2.40
CA ALA A 16 -16.12 30.91 3.45
C ALA A 16 -17.54 30.34 3.40
N ALA A 17 -18.53 31.19 3.18
CA ALA A 17 -19.93 30.75 3.02
C ALA A 17 -20.11 29.90 1.76
N GLY A 18 -19.42 30.23 0.64
CA GLY A 18 -19.43 29.43 -0.57
C GLY A 18 -18.84 28.04 -0.35
N VAL A 19 -17.67 27.95 0.27
CA VAL A 19 -17.04 26.65 0.63
C VAL A 19 -17.94 25.85 1.58
N GLY A 20 -18.47 26.50 2.62
CA GLY A 20 -19.41 25.85 3.55
C GLY A 20 -20.67 25.32 2.85
N GLY A 21 -21.20 26.10 1.91
CA GLY A 21 -22.35 25.67 1.09
C GLY A 21 -22.04 24.44 0.23
N VAL A 22 -20.87 24.42 -0.42
CA VAL A 22 -20.43 23.25 -1.23
C VAL A 22 -20.27 22.02 -0.36
N VAL A 23 -19.62 22.14 0.81
CA VAL A 23 -19.44 21.03 1.73
C VAL A 23 -20.78 20.51 2.25
N TYR A 24 -21.67 21.42 2.68
CA TYR A 24 -22.98 21.04 3.21
C TYR A 24 -23.91 20.42 2.16
N SER A 25 -23.81 20.86 0.91
CA SER A 25 -24.64 20.36 -0.19
C SER A 25 -24.33 18.93 -0.63
N GLY A 26 -23.15 18.40 -0.27
CA GLY A 26 -22.67 17.10 -0.78
C GLY A 26 -22.42 17.09 -2.30
N ALA A 27 -22.21 18.26 -2.91
CA ALA A 27 -22.00 18.38 -4.35
C ALA A 27 -20.67 17.75 -4.83
N VAL A 28 -19.70 17.57 -3.91
CA VAL A 28 -18.44 16.91 -4.20
C VAL A 28 -18.60 15.42 -4.00
N ASN A 29 -18.49 14.64 -5.10
CA ASN A 29 -18.49 13.19 -5.03
C ASN A 29 -17.14 12.70 -4.48
N VAL A 30 -17.18 11.83 -3.45
CA VAL A 30 -15.99 11.24 -2.82
C VAL A 30 -15.86 9.74 -3.12
N ALA A 31 -16.69 9.20 -4.01
CA ALA A 31 -16.64 7.81 -4.43
C ALA A 31 -15.33 7.51 -5.18
N ALA A 32 -14.69 6.40 -4.86
CA ALA A 32 -13.40 6.04 -5.44
C ALA A 32 -13.49 5.58 -6.92
N ASP A 33 -14.68 5.22 -7.39
CA ASP A 33 -14.96 4.86 -8.78
C ASP A 33 -15.23 6.08 -9.68
N ASP A 34 -15.32 7.29 -9.10
CA ASP A 34 -15.44 8.54 -9.83
C ASP A 34 -14.08 9.29 -9.83
N PRO A 35 -13.38 9.38 -10.98
CA PRO A 35 -12.05 9.96 -11.01
C PRO A 35 -12.08 11.47 -10.72
N HIS A 36 -11.01 11.96 -10.07
CA HIS A 36 -10.83 13.39 -9.84
C HIS A 36 -10.83 14.19 -11.15
N TYR A 37 -11.32 15.42 -11.11
CA TYR A 37 -11.08 16.37 -12.19
C TYR A 37 -9.59 16.43 -12.50
N SER A 38 -9.23 16.49 -13.79
CA SER A 38 -7.84 16.39 -14.27
C SER A 38 -6.90 17.41 -13.60
N LEU A 39 -7.37 18.64 -13.35
CA LEU A 39 -6.58 19.67 -12.68
C LEU A 39 -6.33 19.33 -11.20
N VAL A 40 -7.32 18.77 -10.50
CA VAL A 40 -7.20 18.34 -9.11
C VAL A 40 -6.22 17.17 -9.01
N HIS A 41 -6.37 16.19 -9.91
CA HIS A 41 -5.47 15.06 -10.00
C HIS A 41 -4.02 15.51 -10.25
N ALA A 42 -3.79 16.36 -11.24
CA ALA A 42 -2.45 16.88 -11.55
C ALA A 42 -1.84 17.63 -10.37
N PHE A 43 -2.63 18.45 -9.67
CA PHE A 43 -2.16 19.17 -8.48
C PHE A 43 -1.78 18.21 -7.34
N LEU A 44 -2.64 17.24 -7.02
CA LEU A 44 -2.38 16.25 -5.96
C LEU A 44 -1.14 15.40 -6.30
N THR A 45 -0.99 14.98 -7.55
CA THR A 45 0.19 14.27 -8.04
C THR A 45 1.46 15.08 -7.85
N ALA A 46 1.48 16.33 -8.29
CA ALA A 46 2.64 17.22 -8.14
C ALA A 46 3.01 17.44 -6.67
N VAL A 47 2.02 17.62 -5.79
CA VAL A 47 2.24 17.77 -4.34
C VAL A 47 2.82 16.48 -3.74
N ARG A 48 2.28 15.33 -4.12
CA ARG A 48 2.76 14.01 -3.69
C ARG A 48 4.22 13.82 -4.09
N ASP A 49 4.52 13.96 -5.38
CA ASP A 49 5.83 13.67 -5.93
C ASP A 49 6.90 14.60 -5.35
N ARG A 50 6.60 15.89 -5.25
CA ARG A 50 7.51 16.85 -4.61
C ARG A 50 7.71 16.57 -3.12
N SER A 51 6.65 16.12 -2.42
CA SER A 51 6.73 15.73 -1.01
C SER A 51 7.65 14.53 -0.79
N ILE A 52 7.56 13.51 -1.65
CA ILE A 52 8.41 12.32 -1.62
C ILE A 52 9.86 12.72 -1.92
N GLU A 53 10.08 13.44 -3.01
CA GLU A 53 11.41 13.87 -3.44
C GLU A 53 12.17 14.61 -2.32
N VAL A 54 11.56 15.63 -1.72
CA VAL A 54 12.21 16.43 -0.66
C VAL A 54 12.51 15.60 0.60
N ARG A 55 11.65 14.64 0.93
CA ARG A 55 11.79 13.85 2.17
C ARG A 55 12.68 12.63 2.03
N SER A 56 12.93 12.20 0.80
CA SER A 56 13.80 11.05 0.53
C SER A 56 15.25 11.44 0.20
N GLN A 57 15.53 12.72 -0.10
CA GLN A 57 16.84 13.18 -0.59
C GLN A 57 18.01 12.90 0.36
N ASP A 58 17.76 12.91 1.67
CA ASP A 58 18.79 12.71 2.70
C ASP A 58 18.84 11.26 3.22
N ILE A 59 18.03 10.35 2.67
CA ILE A 59 18.00 8.95 3.07
C ILE A 59 19.24 8.24 2.51
N GLN A 60 20.05 7.70 3.41
CA GLN A 60 21.23 6.92 3.03
C GLN A 60 20.79 5.52 2.60
N VAL A 61 21.06 5.18 1.34
CA VAL A 61 20.71 3.88 0.76
C VAL A 61 21.82 2.88 1.13
N PRO A 62 21.50 1.77 1.82
CA PRO A 62 22.47 0.72 2.09
C PRO A 62 22.79 -0.08 0.82
N PRO A 63 23.80 -0.98 0.82
CA PRO A 63 23.97 -1.95 -0.25
C PRO A 63 22.72 -2.80 -0.44
N LEU A 64 22.23 -2.90 -1.70
CA LEU A 64 20.97 -3.58 -2.06
C LEU A 64 21.19 -4.86 -2.89
N ASP A 65 22.42 -5.28 -3.05
CA ASP A 65 22.84 -6.44 -3.86
C ASP A 65 22.98 -7.74 -3.07
N ASP A 66 22.80 -7.71 -1.75
CA ASP A 66 22.83 -8.88 -0.89
C ASP A 66 21.68 -9.84 -1.22
N ALA A 67 22.03 -11.09 -1.57
CA ALA A 67 21.07 -12.10 -1.97
C ALA A 67 20.09 -12.50 -0.85
N GLU A 68 20.54 -12.50 0.41
CA GLU A 68 19.66 -12.79 1.56
C GLU A 68 18.65 -11.67 1.77
N LEU A 69 19.11 -10.42 1.66
CA LEU A 69 18.25 -9.24 1.76
C LEU A 69 17.17 -9.25 0.67
N VAL A 70 17.55 -9.53 -0.58
CA VAL A 70 16.63 -9.65 -1.72
C VAL A 70 15.63 -10.78 -1.51
N ARG A 71 16.08 -11.93 -1.02
CA ARG A 71 15.22 -13.10 -0.76
C ARG A 71 14.20 -12.81 0.35
N ALA A 72 14.63 -12.23 1.46
CA ALA A 72 13.73 -11.81 2.54
C ALA A 72 12.71 -10.79 2.05
N GLY A 73 13.14 -9.83 1.24
CA GLY A 73 12.28 -8.84 0.60
C GLY A 73 11.22 -9.45 -0.32
N ALA A 74 11.57 -10.50 -1.06
CA ALA A 74 10.62 -11.22 -1.92
C ALA A 74 9.49 -11.85 -1.12
N GLY A 75 9.78 -12.48 0.02
CA GLY A 75 8.76 -13.07 0.90
C GLY A 75 7.81 -12.02 1.48
N ASN A 76 8.36 -10.89 1.94
CA ASN A 76 7.55 -9.78 2.44
C ASN A 76 6.69 -9.13 1.35
N TYR A 77 7.25 -8.97 0.14
CA TYR A 77 6.51 -8.44 -1.00
C TYR A 77 5.35 -9.34 -1.40
N ASP A 78 5.58 -10.64 -1.51
CA ASP A 78 4.54 -11.62 -1.85
C ASP A 78 3.39 -11.60 -0.85
N ALA A 79 3.70 -11.54 0.44
CA ALA A 79 2.68 -11.54 1.49
C ALA A 79 1.86 -10.24 1.57
N MET A 80 2.47 -9.08 1.28
CA MET A 80 1.85 -7.79 1.63
C MET A 80 1.60 -6.84 0.45
N CYS A 81 2.32 -6.99 -0.66
CA CYS A 81 2.32 -6.01 -1.73
C CYS A 81 1.63 -6.51 -3.01
N VAL A 82 1.70 -7.82 -3.28
CA VAL A 82 1.18 -8.44 -4.50
C VAL A 82 -0.29 -8.14 -4.73
N GLY A 83 -1.10 -8.12 -3.67
CA GLY A 83 -2.52 -7.83 -3.77
C GLY A 83 -2.84 -6.51 -4.48
N CYS A 84 -1.97 -5.51 -4.36
CA CYS A 84 -2.12 -4.20 -5.01
C CYS A 84 -1.14 -4.02 -6.17
N HIS A 85 0.12 -4.43 -6.02
CA HIS A 85 1.20 -4.10 -6.95
C HIS A 85 1.57 -5.21 -7.94
N LEU A 86 0.88 -6.36 -7.86
CA LEU A 86 0.95 -7.52 -8.73
C LEU A 86 2.30 -8.28 -8.66
N ALA A 87 2.28 -9.51 -9.17
CA ALA A 87 3.46 -10.34 -9.40
C ALA A 87 3.70 -10.56 -10.88
N PRO A 88 4.92 -10.95 -11.32
CA PRO A 88 5.18 -11.31 -12.70
C PRO A 88 4.21 -12.37 -13.21
N GLY A 89 3.55 -12.09 -14.34
CA GLY A 89 2.53 -12.94 -14.93
C GLY A 89 1.10 -12.67 -14.46
N MET A 90 0.89 -11.75 -13.50
CA MET A 90 -0.44 -11.28 -13.12
C MET A 90 -0.82 -10.03 -13.92
N ASP A 91 -2.02 -10.03 -14.50
CA ASP A 91 -2.53 -8.86 -15.23
C ASP A 91 -3.24 -7.87 -14.30
N ALA A 92 -3.99 -8.37 -13.32
CA ALA A 92 -4.75 -7.58 -12.37
C ALA A 92 -5.10 -8.39 -11.11
N SER A 93 -5.50 -7.70 -10.05
CA SER A 93 -6.14 -8.24 -8.85
C SER A 93 -7.39 -7.41 -8.53
N GLU A 94 -8.25 -7.89 -7.63
CA GLU A 94 -9.41 -7.12 -7.17
C GLU A 94 -8.99 -5.77 -6.56
N LEU A 95 -7.94 -5.76 -5.72
CA LEU A 95 -7.45 -4.54 -5.10
C LEU A 95 -6.79 -3.59 -6.11
N SER A 96 -6.02 -4.12 -7.07
CA SER A 96 -5.39 -3.27 -8.09
C SER A 96 -6.40 -2.55 -8.99
N GLN A 97 -7.59 -3.12 -9.14
CA GLN A 97 -8.67 -2.54 -9.94
C GLN A 97 -9.61 -1.63 -9.14
N ALA A 98 -9.75 -1.89 -7.83
CA ALA A 98 -10.70 -1.18 -6.97
C ALA A 98 -10.12 0.07 -6.30
N LEU A 99 -8.80 0.22 -6.26
CA LEU A 99 -8.15 1.37 -5.61
C LEU A 99 -8.05 2.57 -6.56
N TYR A 100 -8.27 3.76 -5.99
CA TYR A 100 -8.06 5.03 -6.68
C TYR A 100 -7.22 6.00 -5.83
N PRO A 101 -6.14 6.58 -6.36
CA PRO A 101 -5.56 6.25 -7.66
C PRO A 101 -5.10 4.79 -7.74
N PRO A 102 -5.07 4.19 -8.95
CA PRO A 102 -4.67 2.79 -9.11
C PRO A 102 -3.21 2.60 -8.66
N PRO A 103 -2.91 1.51 -7.93
CA PRO A 103 -1.54 1.19 -7.56
C PRO A 103 -0.67 0.94 -8.80
N PRO A 104 0.58 1.40 -8.82
CA PRO A 104 1.48 1.11 -9.94
C PRO A 104 1.78 -0.39 -10.03
N ASN A 105 1.83 -0.92 -11.25
CA ASN A 105 2.30 -2.27 -11.50
C ASN A 105 3.84 -2.30 -11.43
N LEU A 106 4.38 -2.69 -10.29
CA LEU A 106 5.81 -2.68 -10.01
C LEU A 106 6.60 -3.72 -10.81
N THR A 107 5.92 -4.72 -11.39
CA THR A 107 6.57 -5.70 -12.27
C THR A 107 6.96 -5.13 -13.63
N ARG A 108 6.34 -4.02 -14.04
CA ARG A 108 6.57 -3.38 -15.35
C ARG A 108 7.31 -2.05 -15.23
N GLN A 109 6.97 -1.26 -14.23
CA GLN A 109 7.46 0.12 -14.10
C GLN A 109 8.65 0.23 -13.14
N GLY A 110 8.82 -0.78 -12.24
CA GLY A 110 9.73 -0.61 -11.11
C GLY A 110 9.26 0.48 -10.15
N VAL A 111 10.19 1.10 -9.46
CA VAL A 111 9.92 2.18 -8.49
C VAL A 111 10.41 3.53 -9.02
N ASP A 112 9.52 4.52 -9.04
CA ASP A 112 9.88 5.90 -9.40
C ASP A 112 10.69 6.56 -8.28
N GLY A 113 11.62 7.45 -8.66
CA GLY A 113 12.43 8.22 -7.73
C GLY A 113 13.57 7.45 -7.03
N GLY A 114 13.74 6.17 -7.40
CA GLY A 114 14.85 5.33 -6.91
C GLY A 114 14.65 4.76 -5.50
N PRO A 115 15.71 4.08 -4.95
CA PRO A 115 15.60 3.31 -3.72
C PRO A 115 15.24 4.12 -2.47
N ALA A 116 15.75 5.35 -2.34
CA ALA A 116 15.45 6.22 -1.20
C ALA A 116 13.97 6.64 -1.19
N ALA A 117 13.41 6.98 -2.35
CA ALA A 117 11.99 7.31 -2.50
C ALA A 117 11.11 6.09 -2.23
N ALA A 118 11.48 4.91 -2.75
CA ALA A 118 10.78 3.66 -2.49
C ALA A 118 10.75 3.34 -0.99
N PHE A 119 11.88 3.43 -0.30
CA PHE A 119 11.98 3.25 1.15
C PHE A 119 11.04 4.21 1.89
N TRP A 120 11.09 5.50 1.53
CA TRP A 120 10.24 6.51 2.18
C TRP A 120 8.75 6.20 1.98
N VAL A 121 8.34 5.86 0.76
CA VAL A 121 6.94 5.53 0.43
C VAL A 121 6.47 4.28 1.18
N ILE A 122 7.26 3.22 1.21
CA ILE A 122 6.90 1.99 1.92
C ILE A 122 6.78 2.27 3.42
N LYS A 123 7.75 2.98 3.99
CA LYS A 123 7.78 3.29 5.43
C LYS A 123 6.62 4.17 5.87
N HIS A 124 6.31 5.23 5.12
CA HIS A 124 5.37 6.27 5.54
C HIS A 124 3.99 6.20 4.89
N GLY A 125 3.86 5.41 3.82
CA GLY A 125 2.63 5.35 3.03
C GLY A 125 2.33 6.66 2.31
N ILE A 126 1.16 6.72 1.67
CA ILE A 126 0.69 7.91 0.96
C ILE A 126 -0.72 8.24 1.44
N LYS A 127 -0.91 9.44 2.02
CA LYS A 127 -2.22 9.90 2.51
C LYS A 127 -3.28 9.87 1.42
N SER A 128 -4.49 9.48 1.81
CA SER A 128 -5.67 9.41 0.93
C SER A 128 -5.49 8.47 -0.26
N THR A 129 -4.69 7.42 -0.10
CA THR A 129 -4.52 6.31 -1.05
C THR A 129 -4.56 4.98 -0.32
N GLY A 130 -4.56 3.88 -1.09
CA GLY A 130 -4.45 2.52 -0.54
C GLY A 130 -3.04 2.16 -0.04
N MET A 131 -2.02 3.01 -0.23
CA MET A 131 -0.65 2.71 0.22
C MET A 131 -0.48 2.93 1.71
N ALA A 132 -0.38 1.84 2.45
CA ALA A 132 -0.23 1.83 3.90
C ALA A 132 1.16 2.28 4.38
N ALA A 133 1.26 2.76 5.63
CA ALA A 133 2.52 3.12 6.28
C ALA A 133 3.10 1.91 7.02
N TRP A 134 3.88 1.10 6.33
CA TRP A 134 4.41 -0.16 6.85
C TRP A 134 5.43 0.02 7.97
N GLY A 135 6.10 1.16 8.06
CA GLY A 135 7.04 1.47 9.15
C GLY A 135 6.40 1.52 10.55
N LYS A 136 5.06 1.42 10.67
CA LYS A 136 4.38 1.29 11.96
C LYS A 136 4.45 -0.13 12.55
N SER A 137 4.63 -1.14 11.70
CA SER A 137 4.66 -2.54 12.09
C SER A 137 5.92 -3.27 11.62
N MET A 138 6.76 -2.63 10.82
CA MET A 138 7.92 -3.25 10.18
C MET A 138 9.18 -2.42 10.40
N GLY A 139 10.28 -3.08 10.78
CA GLY A 139 11.59 -2.46 10.94
C GLY A 139 12.21 -2.03 9.61
N ASP A 140 13.12 -1.06 9.67
CA ASP A 140 13.78 -0.49 8.49
C ASP A 140 14.54 -1.54 7.66
N GLU A 141 15.12 -2.54 8.29
CA GLU A 141 15.81 -3.66 7.64
C GLU A 141 14.92 -4.45 6.69
N HIS A 142 13.68 -4.74 7.12
CA HIS A 142 12.70 -5.45 6.29
C HIS A 142 12.19 -4.58 5.14
N ILE A 143 12.04 -3.28 5.38
CA ILE A 143 11.67 -2.31 4.32
C ILE A 143 12.80 -2.23 3.30
N TRP A 144 14.08 -2.17 3.73
CA TRP A 144 15.22 -2.21 2.82
C TRP A 144 15.31 -3.53 2.04
N GLY A 145 14.92 -4.65 2.66
CA GLY A 145 14.79 -5.92 1.95
C GLY A 145 13.79 -5.85 0.81
N MET A 146 12.61 -5.29 1.04
CA MET A 146 11.61 -5.06 -0.03
C MET A 146 12.16 -4.12 -1.10
N VAL A 147 12.83 -3.03 -0.73
CA VAL A 147 13.45 -2.12 -1.70
C VAL A 147 14.51 -2.83 -2.55
N ALA A 148 15.36 -3.67 -1.94
CA ALA A 148 16.35 -4.47 -2.65
C ALA A 148 15.71 -5.44 -3.66
N PHE A 149 14.65 -6.13 -3.24
CA PHE A 149 13.86 -7.00 -4.13
C PHE A 149 13.23 -6.20 -5.29
N LEU A 150 12.66 -5.04 -5.04
CA LEU A 150 12.02 -4.20 -6.05
C LEU A 150 12.99 -3.73 -7.15
N GLN A 151 14.30 -3.67 -6.89
CA GLN A 151 15.29 -3.38 -7.94
C GLN A 151 15.42 -4.53 -8.96
N ARG A 152 15.02 -5.75 -8.59
CA ARG A 152 15.13 -6.96 -9.44
C ARG A 152 13.79 -7.32 -10.09
N LEU A 153 12.67 -6.90 -9.50
CA LEU A 153 11.33 -7.33 -9.88
C LEU A 153 10.98 -7.08 -11.35
N PRO A 154 11.32 -5.94 -11.99
CA PRO A 154 10.97 -5.69 -13.39
C PRO A 154 11.67 -6.61 -14.41
N GLU A 155 12.79 -7.20 -14.03
CA GLU A 155 13.57 -8.12 -14.88
C GLU A 155 13.22 -9.59 -14.64
N MET A 156 12.31 -9.86 -13.71
CA MET A 156 12.00 -11.20 -13.23
C MET A 156 10.80 -11.79 -13.96
N ASP A 157 10.94 -13.02 -14.43
CA ASP A 157 9.80 -13.79 -14.93
C ASP A 157 9.01 -14.45 -13.79
N ALA A 158 7.83 -14.97 -14.11
CA ALA A 158 6.95 -15.62 -13.15
C ALA A 158 7.57 -16.88 -12.51
N SER A 159 8.50 -17.54 -13.17
CA SER A 159 9.18 -18.73 -12.65
C SER A 159 10.21 -18.33 -11.61
N GLY A 160 11.09 -17.38 -11.94
CA GLY A 160 12.11 -16.84 -11.03
C GLY A 160 11.50 -16.23 -9.80
N TYR A 161 10.39 -15.47 -9.97
CA TYR A 161 9.64 -14.91 -8.86
C TYR A 161 9.17 -15.99 -7.87
N ARG A 162 8.47 -17.03 -8.37
CA ARG A 162 7.98 -18.12 -7.51
C ARG A 162 9.11 -18.89 -6.81
N GLN A 163 10.22 -19.11 -7.48
CA GLN A 163 11.39 -19.78 -6.90
C GLN A 163 12.00 -18.94 -5.77
N LEU A 164 12.14 -17.64 -5.99
CA LEU A 164 12.71 -16.74 -5.01
C LEU A 164 11.81 -16.64 -3.77
N VAL A 165 10.50 -16.48 -3.94
CA VAL A 165 9.51 -16.47 -2.85
C VAL A 165 9.53 -17.79 -2.08
N ALA A 166 9.52 -18.93 -2.78
CA ALA A 166 9.55 -20.26 -2.14
C ALA A 166 10.86 -20.51 -1.35
N SER A 167 11.96 -19.85 -1.72
CA SER A 167 13.23 -19.93 -1.00
C SER A 167 13.33 -18.97 0.18
N SER A 168 12.40 -18.03 0.32
CA SER A 168 12.34 -17.08 1.43
C SER A 168 11.79 -17.72 2.70
N ALA A 169 12.03 -17.07 3.84
CA ALA A 169 11.40 -17.48 5.11
C ALA A 169 9.94 -16.99 5.26
N GLY A 170 9.33 -16.53 4.17
CA GLY A 170 8.00 -15.94 4.17
C GLY A 170 7.95 -14.55 4.79
N HIS A 171 6.78 -14.18 5.31
CA HIS A 171 6.55 -12.88 5.91
C HIS A 171 7.24 -12.75 7.27
N GLN A 172 8.05 -11.71 7.45
CA GLN A 172 8.78 -11.45 8.69
C GLN A 172 8.61 -10.00 9.14
N HIS A 173 8.33 -9.82 10.43
CA HIS A 173 8.32 -8.52 11.11
C HIS A 173 9.53 -8.41 12.04
N GLY A 174 10.36 -7.43 11.85
CA GLY A 174 11.41 -7.08 12.80
C GLY A 174 10.86 -6.15 13.89
N GLY A 175 10.22 -6.69 14.88
CA GLY A 175 9.81 -5.89 16.02
C GLY A 175 8.41 -6.18 16.53
N GLY A 176 8.33 -6.81 17.68
CA GLY A 176 7.15 -6.90 18.52
C GLY A 176 6.20 -8.04 18.18
N GLU A 177 6.32 -9.13 18.93
CA GLU A 177 5.28 -10.09 19.27
C GLU A 177 4.42 -10.62 18.11
N GLY A 178 5.04 -11.35 17.20
CA GLY A 178 4.35 -12.29 16.35
C GLY A 178 3.96 -13.52 17.14
N ALA A 179 2.82 -13.50 17.83
CA ALA A 179 2.17 -14.75 18.23
C ALA A 179 1.89 -15.53 16.95
N GLY A 180 2.56 -16.67 16.79
CA GLY A 180 2.37 -17.54 15.65
C GLY A 180 0.91 -17.96 15.54
N HIS A 181 0.28 -17.57 14.47
CA HIS A 181 -0.92 -18.24 13.99
C HIS A 181 -0.46 -19.48 13.22
N GLY A 182 -0.01 -20.50 13.97
CA GLY A 182 0.08 -21.84 13.47
C GLY A 182 -1.35 -22.32 13.21
N HIS A 183 -1.73 -22.46 11.97
CA HIS A 183 -2.82 -23.33 11.57
C HIS A 183 -2.32 -24.76 11.73
N GLU A 184 -2.34 -25.26 12.97
CA GLU A 184 -2.41 -26.70 13.21
C GLU A 184 -3.80 -27.12 12.73
N GLY A 185 -3.81 -27.85 11.62
CA GLY A 185 -5.00 -28.53 11.15
C GLY A 185 -5.40 -29.61 12.17
N ASP A 186 -6.41 -29.29 12.97
CA ASP A 186 -7.16 -30.31 13.71
C ASP A 186 -7.84 -31.21 12.68
N VAL A 187 -7.23 -32.37 12.45
CA VAL A 187 -7.91 -33.55 11.92
C VAL A 187 -8.85 -34.02 13.02
N ALA A 188 -10.11 -33.59 13.00
CA ALA A 188 -11.15 -34.15 13.82
C ALA A 188 -11.35 -35.61 13.39
N GLU A 189 -10.96 -36.53 14.24
CA GLU A 189 -11.37 -37.94 14.15
C GLU A 189 -12.89 -38.01 14.30
N ASP A 190 -13.52 -38.52 13.25
CA ASP A 190 -14.93 -38.88 13.17
C ASP A 190 -15.21 -40.06 14.10
N GLU A 191 -15.62 -39.78 15.32
CA GLU A 191 -16.21 -40.79 16.21
C GLU A 191 -17.74 -40.80 16.00
N GLY A 192 -18.19 -41.86 15.33
CA GLY A 192 -19.57 -42.12 15.04
C GLY A 192 -20.46 -42.19 16.27
N HIS A 193 -21.52 -41.42 16.30
CA HIS A 193 -22.65 -41.63 17.20
C HIS A 193 -23.84 -42.19 16.41
N GLY A 194 -24.09 -43.47 16.71
CA GLY A 194 -25.23 -44.22 16.24
C GLY A 194 -26.56 -43.57 16.68
N HIS A 195 -27.49 -43.48 15.76
CA HIS A 195 -28.89 -43.20 16.02
C HIS A 195 -29.59 -44.43 16.58
N GLY A 196 -30.03 -44.29 17.81
CA GLY A 196 -31.06 -45.16 18.40
C GLY A 196 -32.44 -44.59 18.14
N GLU A 197 -33.25 -45.42 17.53
CA GLU A 197 -34.69 -45.19 17.32
C GLU A 197 -35.47 -45.15 18.63
N GLY A 198 -36.57 -44.40 18.64
CA GLY A 198 -37.68 -44.78 19.52
C GLY A 198 -38.61 -43.70 20.00
N HIS A 199 -39.85 -43.81 19.45
CA HIS A 199 -41.16 -43.63 20.08
C HIS A 199 -41.81 -42.28 20.38
N ASP A 200 -42.87 -42.10 19.65
CA ASP A 200 -44.28 -41.88 20.08
C ASP A 200 -44.60 -40.84 21.17
N HIS A 201 -45.28 -39.82 20.78
CA HIS A 201 -46.69 -39.46 21.10
C HIS A 201 -47.06 -38.14 20.42
#